data_e878e562ea05cd8dc9e25a552066b288
#
_entry.id   e878e562ea05cd8dc9e25a552066b288
#
_cell.length_a   1.000
_cell.length_b   1.000
_cell.length_c   1.000
_cell.angle_alpha   90.00
_cell.angle_beta   90.00
_cell.angle_gamma   90.00
#
_symmetry.space_group_name_H-M   'P 1'
#
loop_
_entity.id
_entity.type
_entity.pdbx_description
1 polymer ?
#
loop_
_entity_poly.entity_id
_entity_poly.type
_entity_poly.pdbx_seq_one_letter_code
_entity_poly.pdbx_strand_id
1 'polypeptide(L)'
;IVNVDKRYFTDVIKYWPLVGFLTGTVTGGVLWLAAQIVPLEVACILAIIARILLTGALHEDGLADFFDGFGGGTSKEKILAIMKDSHIGCYGTIGLVLYFILYYSLLSSFDPAMIFPIVIAADCFSKLCAAVMVNTLPYVRKEEESKIKLVYSKVRTFIFVIVGLITLIPFFFLKDASFCFAMIPAILTAIGLRFFLKIKIGGYTGDCCGASVLIIEQVFYLSVLVIWCRHQFLF
;
A
#
# COMPACT_ATOMS: atom_id res chain seq x y z
N ILE A 1 -2.93 -13.49 24.23
CA ILE A 1 -1.88 -13.20 23.20
C ILE A 1 -1.31 -14.56 22.81
N VAL A 2 -1.53 -14.99 21.58
CA VAL A 2 -0.97 -16.26 21.06
C VAL A 2 0.52 -16.03 20.84
N ASN A 3 1.35 -16.77 21.57
CA ASN A 3 2.81 -16.72 21.38
C ASN A 3 3.18 -17.60 20.18
N VAL A 4 3.28 -16.98 18.97
CA VAL A 4 3.61 -17.67 17.73
C VAL A 4 5.13 -17.60 17.53
N ASP A 5 5.76 -18.76 17.23
CA ASP A 5 7.19 -18.83 16.95
C ASP A 5 7.55 -17.91 15.77
N LYS A 6 8.60 -17.10 15.95
CA LYS A 6 9.09 -16.13 14.94
C LYS A 6 9.37 -16.75 13.57
N ARG A 7 9.69 -18.04 13.51
CA ARG A 7 9.92 -18.78 12.26
C ARG A 7 8.74 -18.73 11.30
N TYR A 8 7.49 -18.64 11.82
CA TYR A 8 6.30 -18.55 10.98
C TYR A 8 6.11 -17.18 10.34
N PHE A 9 6.82 -16.16 10.80
CA PHE A 9 6.73 -14.81 10.25
C PHE A 9 7.82 -14.48 9.23
N THR A 10 8.86 -15.32 9.08
CA THR A 10 10.01 -14.99 8.23
C THR A 10 9.67 -14.94 6.74
N ASP A 11 8.69 -15.74 6.27
CA ASP A 11 8.28 -15.80 4.87
C ASP A 11 6.84 -15.28 4.64
N VAL A 12 6.32 -14.49 5.60
CA VAL A 12 4.95 -13.96 5.60
C VAL A 12 4.66 -13.02 4.42
N ILE A 13 5.68 -12.45 3.79
CA ILE A 13 5.53 -11.54 2.64
C ILE A 13 4.77 -12.21 1.47
N LYS A 14 4.82 -13.52 1.33
CA LYS A 14 4.03 -14.26 0.32
C LYS A 14 2.52 -14.15 0.52
N TYR A 15 2.08 -13.84 1.74
CA TYR A 15 0.67 -13.70 2.09
C TYR A 15 0.17 -12.25 2.04
N TRP A 16 1.06 -11.25 1.86
CA TRP A 16 0.64 -9.84 1.82
C TRP A 16 -0.48 -9.56 0.81
N PRO A 17 -0.44 -10.10 -0.43
CA PRO A 17 -1.57 -9.90 -1.35
C PRO A 17 -2.88 -10.49 -0.83
N LEU A 18 -2.84 -11.61 -0.11
CA LEU A 18 -4.03 -12.22 0.50
C LEU A 18 -4.57 -11.37 1.66
N VAL A 19 -3.68 -10.72 2.42
CA VAL A 19 -4.10 -9.70 3.41
C VAL A 19 -4.79 -8.54 2.70
N GLY A 20 -4.38 -8.19 1.48
CA GLY A 20 -5.04 -7.21 0.62
C GLY A 20 -6.50 -7.54 0.31
N PHE A 21 -6.84 -8.82 0.11
CA PHE A 21 -8.24 -9.23 -0.01
C PHE A 21 -9.03 -8.90 1.25
N LEU A 22 -8.49 -9.18 2.43
CA LEU A 22 -9.16 -8.90 3.70
C LEU A 22 -9.32 -7.38 3.89
N THR A 23 -8.23 -6.63 3.82
CA THR A 23 -8.24 -5.18 4.06
C THR A 23 -9.03 -4.42 3.01
N GLY A 24 -8.90 -4.80 1.73
CA GLY A 24 -9.67 -4.24 0.63
C GLY A 24 -11.16 -4.55 0.71
N THR A 25 -11.52 -5.80 1.11
CA THR A 25 -12.93 -6.18 1.30
C THR A 25 -13.57 -5.40 2.45
N VAL A 26 -12.87 -5.22 3.57
CA VAL A 26 -13.39 -4.42 4.69
C VAL A 26 -13.52 -2.96 4.27
N THR A 27 -12.51 -2.37 3.66
CA THR A 27 -12.54 -0.96 3.22
C THR A 27 -13.65 -0.73 2.18
N GLY A 28 -13.66 -1.51 1.11
CA GLY A 28 -14.67 -1.39 0.06
C GLY A 28 -16.06 -1.76 0.53
N GLY A 29 -16.19 -2.75 1.42
CA GLY A 29 -17.46 -3.18 2.01
C GLY A 29 -18.08 -2.10 2.89
N VAL A 30 -17.27 -1.47 3.77
CA VAL A 30 -17.73 -0.34 4.60
C VAL A 30 -18.14 0.83 3.70
N LEU A 31 -17.35 1.16 2.68
CA LEU A 31 -17.70 2.24 1.75
C LEU A 31 -19.03 1.95 1.06
N TRP A 32 -19.18 0.76 0.47
CA TRP A 32 -20.38 0.39 -0.28
C TRP A 32 -21.62 0.37 0.61
N LEU A 33 -21.54 -0.22 1.82
CA LEU A 33 -22.65 -0.27 2.76
C LEU A 33 -23.02 1.12 3.29
N ALA A 34 -22.03 1.93 3.68
CA ALA A 34 -22.27 3.26 4.20
C ALA A 34 -22.87 4.18 3.13
N ALA A 35 -22.45 4.07 1.87
CA ALA A 35 -23.01 4.86 0.76
C ALA A 35 -24.50 4.58 0.48
N GLN A 36 -25.08 3.51 1.05
CA GLN A 36 -26.53 3.27 0.99
C GLN A 36 -27.32 4.12 2.01
N ILE A 37 -26.64 4.69 3.02
CA ILE A 37 -27.28 5.29 4.19
C ILE A 37 -26.86 6.75 4.35
N VAL A 38 -25.61 7.09 4.00
CA VAL A 38 -25.04 8.43 4.15
C VAL A 38 -24.45 8.93 2.81
N PRO A 39 -24.22 10.26 2.64
CA PRO A 39 -23.55 10.79 1.47
C PRO A 39 -22.20 10.10 1.21
N LEU A 40 -21.82 9.98 -0.07
CA LEU A 40 -20.61 9.27 -0.52
C LEU A 40 -19.35 9.79 0.20
N GLU A 41 -19.27 11.10 0.40
CA GLU A 41 -18.17 11.77 1.10
C GLU A 41 -17.97 11.24 2.51
N VAL A 42 -19.06 11.05 3.24
CA VAL A 42 -19.05 10.49 4.60
C VAL A 42 -18.70 9.00 4.54
N ALA A 43 -19.27 8.26 3.59
CA ALA A 43 -18.96 6.84 3.40
C ALA A 43 -17.47 6.59 3.13
N CYS A 44 -16.82 7.45 2.33
CA CYS A 44 -15.38 7.40 2.09
C CYS A 44 -14.56 7.58 3.39
N ILE A 45 -14.94 8.56 4.22
CA ILE A 45 -14.26 8.79 5.50
C ILE A 45 -14.42 7.59 6.42
N LEU A 46 -15.62 7.02 6.52
CA LEU A 46 -15.88 5.82 7.34
C LEU A 46 -15.06 4.62 6.86
N ALA A 47 -14.91 4.44 5.55
CA ALA A 47 -14.08 3.38 4.97
C ALA A 47 -12.58 3.56 5.31
N ILE A 48 -12.08 4.79 5.24
CA ILE A 48 -10.69 5.12 5.62
C ILE A 48 -10.48 4.84 7.11
N ILE A 49 -11.41 5.26 7.98
CA ILE A 49 -11.35 4.98 9.42
C ILE A 49 -11.35 3.47 9.67
N ALA A 50 -12.23 2.71 9.02
CA ALA A 50 -12.31 1.26 9.19
C ALA A 50 -10.99 0.57 8.79
N ARG A 51 -10.37 1.01 7.70
CA ARG A 51 -9.06 0.52 7.27
C ARG A 51 -7.96 0.81 8.31
N ILE A 52 -7.89 2.05 8.80
CA ILE A 52 -6.92 2.45 9.82
C ILE A 52 -7.08 1.62 11.09
N LEU A 53 -8.31 1.43 11.57
CA LEU A 53 -8.60 0.61 12.74
C LEU A 53 -8.23 -0.85 12.53
N LEU A 54 -8.51 -1.41 11.34
CA LEU A 54 -8.18 -2.80 11.00
C LEU A 54 -6.68 -3.05 10.95
N THR A 55 -5.90 -2.10 10.39
CA THR A 55 -4.45 -2.24 10.22
C THR A 55 -3.65 -1.68 11.40
N GLY A 56 -4.30 -0.98 12.34
CA GLY A 56 -3.66 -0.28 13.45
C GLY A 56 -2.75 0.85 12.97
N ALA A 57 -3.09 1.49 11.83
CA ALA A 57 -2.31 2.55 11.17
C ALA A 57 -0.86 2.15 10.80
N LEU A 58 -0.56 0.85 10.70
CA LEU A 58 0.80 0.34 10.47
C LEU A 58 1.44 0.90 9.18
N HIS A 59 0.65 1.02 8.11
CA HIS A 59 1.17 1.53 6.84
C HIS A 59 1.31 3.05 6.85
N GLU A 60 0.39 3.74 7.49
CA GLU A 60 0.37 5.21 7.63
C GLU A 60 1.52 5.70 8.52
N ASP A 61 1.82 4.99 9.62
CA ASP A 61 3.00 5.21 10.46
C ASP A 61 4.28 5.08 9.62
N GLY A 62 4.39 4.00 8.85
CA GLY A 62 5.53 3.81 7.94
C GLY A 62 5.62 4.89 6.84
N LEU A 63 4.50 5.42 6.35
CA LEU A 63 4.48 6.50 5.37
C LEU A 63 4.98 7.82 5.98
N ALA A 64 4.59 8.14 7.22
CA ALA A 64 5.08 9.30 7.94
C ALA A 64 6.60 9.22 8.16
N ASP A 65 7.08 8.09 8.68
CA ASP A 65 8.51 7.83 8.89
C ASP A 65 9.31 7.90 7.58
N PHE A 66 8.73 7.43 6.47
CA PHE A 66 9.32 7.51 5.13
C PHE A 66 9.48 8.97 4.68
N PHE A 67 8.44 9.77 4.79
CA PHE A 67 8.52 11.19 4.40
C PHE A 67 9.48 11.97 5.29
N ASP A 68 9.46 11.76 6.60
CA ASP A 68 10.38 12.43 7.51
C ASP A 68 11.84 12.00 7.25
N GLY A 69 12.07 10.71 7.07
CA GLY A 69 13.40 10.18 6.81
C GLY A 69 14.01 10.73 5.52
N PHE A 70 13.28 10.62 4.41
CA PHE A 70 13.81 11.06 3.11
C PHE A 70 13.72 12.58 2.88
N GLY A 71 12.79 13.26 3.55
CA GLY A 71 12.68 14.73 3.50
C GLY A 71 13.74 15.44 4.34
N GLY A 72 14.07 14.89 5.52
CA GLY A 72 15.00 15.51 6.46
C GLY A 72 16.42 14.94 6.46
N GLY A 73 16.61 13.72 5.91
CA GLY A 73 17.89 13.04 5.94
C GLY A 73 18.75 13.29 4.70
N THR A 74 20.01 13.68 4.90
CA THR A 74 20.97 13.94 3.81
C THR A 74 21.93 12.77 3.56
N SER A 75 22.05 11.84 4.50
CA SER A 75 22.84 10.61 4.38
C SER A 75 22.01 9.39 4.78
N LYS A 76 22.48 8.19 4.40
CA LYS A 76 21.83 6.93 4.78
C LYS A 76 21.63 6.84 6.29
N GLU A 77 22.67 7.13 7.06
CA GLU A 77 22.66 7.04 8.52
C GLU A 77 21.63 8.01 9.12
N LYS A 78 21.57 9.23 8.58
CA LYS A 78 20.63 10.27 9.03
C LYS A 78 19.18 9.90 8.68
N ILE A 79 18.94 9.40 7.46
CA ILE A 79 17.62 8.90 7.02
C ILE A 79 17.13 7.80 7.97
N LEU A 80 17.96 6.78 8.23
CA LEU A 80 17.60 5.67 9.09
C LEU A 80 17.41 6.09 10.56
N ALA A 81 18.18 7.08 11.03
CA ALA A 81 18.04 7.64 12.39
C ALA A 81 16.69 8.38 12.53
N ILE A 82 16.31 9.22 11.55
CA ILE A 82 15.03 9.92 11.55
C ILE A 82 13.86 8.91 11.52
N MET A 83 13.89 7.92 10.64
CA MET A 83 12.84 6.88 10.56
C MET A 83 12.70 6.04 11.84
N LYS A 84 13.71 6.04 12.72
CA LYS A 84 13.68 5.31 14.01
C LYS A 84 13.12 6.17 15.14
N ASP A 85 13.09 7.48 14.97
CA ASP A 85 12.53 8.42 15.94
C ASP A 85 11.00 8.26 15.96
N SER A 86 10.42 8.15 17.14
CA SER A 86 8.96 8.01 17.32
C SER A 86 8.20 9.34 17.18
N HIS A 87 8.92 10.48 17.05
CA HIS A 87 8.31 11.79 16.87
C HIS A 87 8.04 12.03 15.39
N ILE A 88 6.80 12.43 15.10
CA ILE A 88 6.45 12.85 13.74
C ILE A 88 7.04 14.23 13.45
N GLY A 89 7.66 14.37 12.31
CA GLY A 89 8.20 15.64 11.81
C GLY A 89 7.25 16.35 10.85
N CYS A 90 7.74 17.46 10.31
CA CYS A 90 6.98 18.30 9.39
C CYS A 90 6.71 17.58 8.05
N TYR A 91 7.69 16.85 7.51
CA TYR A 91 7.53 16.14 6.25
C TYR A 91 6.53 14.99 6.36
N GLY A 92 6.58 14.22 7.46
CA GLY A 92 5.62 13.16 7.75
C GLY A 92 4.21 13.70 7.90
N THR A 93 4.05 14.80 8.63
CA THR A 93 2.75 15.46 8.81
C THR A 93 2.16 15.92 7.48
N ILE A 94 2.94 16.64 6.65
CA ILE A 94 2.51 17.11 5.34
C ILE A 94 2.19 15.90 4.43
N GLY A 95 3.05 14.89 4.44
CA GLY A 95 2.87 13.67 3.65
C GLY A 95 1.58 12.95 3.99
N LEU A 96 1.26 12.75 5.28
CA LEU A 96 0.01 12.13 5.70
C LEU A 96 -1.23 12.96 5.33
N VAL A 97 -1.19 14.28 5.54
CA VAL A 97 -2.30 15.17 5.16
C VAL A 97 -2.59 15.06 3.67
N LEU A 98 -1.57 15.17 2.83
CA LEU A 98 -1.72 15.05 1.38
C LEU A 98 -2.17 13.65 0.96
N TYR A 99 -1.65 12.60 1.58
CA TYR A 99 -2.09 11.23 1.36
C TYR A 99 -3.58 11.06 1.62
N PHE A 100 -4.08 11.49 2.78
CA PHE A 100 -5.49 11.33 3.12
C PHE A 100 -6.42 12.19 2.26
N ILE A 101 -6.01 13.41 1.91
CA ILE A 101 -6.76 14.26 0.97
C ILE A 101 -6.86 13.58 -0.39
N LEU A 102 -5.74 13.08 -0.92
CA LEU A 102 -5.72 12.38 -2.20
C LEU A 102 -6.54 11.09 -2.14
N TYR A 103 -6.39 10.30 -1.09
CA TYR A 103 -7.12 9.03 -0.93
C TYR A 103 -8.64 9.26 -0.89
N TYR A 104 -9.08 10.21 -0.07
CA TYR A 104 -10.49 10.64 -0.01
C TYR A 104 -10.98 11.11 -1.39
N SER A 105 -10.23 11.98 -2.06
CA SER A 105 -10.61 12.52 -3.37
C SER A 105 -10.72 11.42 -4.42
N LEU A 106 -9.80 10.45 -4.42
CA LEU A 106 -9.84 9.32 -5.34
C LEU A 106 -11.05 8.42 -5.08
N LEU A 107 -11.30 8.05 -3.82
CA LEU A 107 -12.46 7.21 -3.46
C LEU A 107 -13.79 7.88 -3.81
N SER A 108 -13.93 9.17 -3.53
CA SER A 108 -15.16 9.93 -3.81
C SER A 108 -15.40 10.24 -5.29
N SER A 109 -14.38 10.04 -6.14
CA SER A 109 -14.50 10.24 -7.59
C SER A 109 -15.09 9.04 -8.35
N PHE A 110 -15.16 7.87 -7.70
CA PHE A 110 -15.71 6.67 -8.34
C PHE A 110 -17.21 6.49 -8.08
N ASP A 111 -17.89 5.89 -9.05
CA ASP A 111 -19.27 5.42 -8.86
C ASP A 111 -19.29 4.35 -7.72
N PRO A 112 -20.15 4.48 -6.70
CA PRO A 112 -20.28 3.51 -5.62
C PRO A 112 -20.49 2.07 -6.09
N ALA A 113 -21.13 1.87 -7.24
CA ALA A 113 -21.35 0.54 -7.82
C ALA A 113 -20.07 -0.11 -8.37
N MET A 114 -19.00 0.67 -8.58
CA MET A 114 -17.72 0.19 -9.13
C MET A 114 -16.62 0.11 -8.09
N ILE A 115 -16.76 0.85 -6.99
CA ILE A 115 -15.65 1.08 -6.07
C ILE A 115 -15.21 -0.18 -5.33
N PHE A 116 -16.15 -1.07 -5.01
CA PHE A 116 -15.85 -2.28 -4.24
C PHE A 116 -14.77 -3.15 -4.90
N PRO A 117 -14.90 -3.62 -6.16
CA PRO A 117 -13.86 -4.41 -6.81
C PRO A 117 -12.59 -3.61 -7.08
N ILE A 118 -12.67 -2.28 -7.31
CA ILE A 118 -11.49 -1.42 -7.51
C ILE A 118 -10.65 -1.37 -6.24
N VAL A 119 -11.27 -1.21 -5.07
CA VAL A 119 -10.55 -1.13 -3.78
C VAL A 119 -9.84 -2.46 -3.48
N ILE A 120 -10.50 -3.60 -3.69
CA ILE A 120 -9.87 -4.90 -3.48
C ILE A 120 -8.71 -5.10 -4.46
N ALA A 121 -8.89 -4.79 -5.74
CA ALA A 121 -7.85 -4.92 -6.75
C ALA A 121 -6.63 -4.05 -6.42
N ALA A 122 -6.84 -2.78 -6.05
CA ALA A 122 -5.78 -1.84 -5.68
C ALA A 122 -4.99 -2.33 -4.46
N ASP A 123 -5.68 -2.77 -3.41
CA ASP A 123 -5.06 -3.21 -2.16
C ASP A 123 -4.29 -4.53 -2.34
N CYS A 124 -4.85 -5.52 -3.04
CA CYS A 124 -4.16 -6.76 -3.34
C CYS A 124 -2.91 -6.53 -4.21
N PHE A 125 -3.07 -5.71 -5.25
CA PHE A 125 -2.01 -5.50 -6.23
C PHE A 125 -0.85 -4.66 -5.68
N SER A 126 -1.14 -3.62 -4.89
CA SER A 126 -0.11 -2.81 -4.23
C SER A 126 0.73 -3.65 -3.26
N LYS A 127 0.08 -4.53 -2.49
CA LYS A 127 0.77 -5.46 -1.59
C LYS A 127 1.59 -6.51 -2.33
N LEU A 128 1.13 -6.99 -3.50
CA LEU A 128 1.92 -7.87 -4.36
C LEU A 128 3.18 -7.16 -4.85
N CYS A 129 3.05 -5.95 -5.37
CA CYS A 129 4.18 -5.15 -5.85
C CYS A 129 5.19 -4.87 -4.73
N ALA A 130 4.72 -4.48 -3.55
CA ALA A 130 5.56 -4.24 -2.38
C ALA A 130 6.27 -5.53 -1.91
N ALA A 131 5.58 -6.67 -1.88
CA ALA A 131 6.16 -7.95 -1.50
C ALA A 131 7.27 -8.40 -2.47
N VAL A 132 7.06 -8.24 -3.79
CA VAL A 132 8.08 -8.53 -4.80
C VAL A 132 9.27 -7.58 -4.66
N MET A 133 9.03 -6.29 -4.43
CA MET A 133 10.08 -5.30 -4.20
C MET A 133 10.95 -5.67 -2.99
N VAL A 134 10.34 -5.95 -1.85
CA VAL A 134 11.00 -6.35 -0.60
C VAL A 134 11.81 -7.63 -0.80
N ASN A 135 11.29 -8.61 -1.53
CA ASN A 135 11.98 -9.87 -1.81
C ASN A 135 13.28 -9.69 -2.61
N THR A 136 13.43 -8.56 -3.32
CA THR A 136 14.60 -8.26 -4.17
C THR A 136 15.60 -7.29 -3.51
N LEU A 137 15.31 -6.77 -2.33
CA LEU A 137 16.16 -5.82 -1.60
C LEU A 137 16.67 -6.43 -0.29
N PRO A 138 17.86 -6.05 0.19
CA PRO A 138 18.29 -6.41 1.53
C PRO A 138 17.61 -5.54 2.59
N TYR A 139 17.35 -6.11 3.77
CA TYR A 139 16.94 -5.36 4.93
C TYR A 139 18.15 -4.57 5.51
N VAL A 140 17.97 -3.28 5.80
CA VAL A 140 19.12 -2.40 6.11
C VAL A 140 19.35 -2.11 7.58
N ARG A 141 18.42 -2.46 8.48
CA ARG A 141 18.62 -2.38 9.93
C ARG A 141 19.07 -3.72 10.48
N LYS A 142 19.78 -3.72 11.62
CA LYS A 142 20.02 -4.95 12.37
C LYS A 142 18.69 -5.49 12.91
N GLU A 143 18.54 -6.81 13.03
CA GLU A 143 17.30 -7.44 13.49
C GLU A 143 16.85 -6.89 14.87
N GLU A 144 17.82 -6.64 15.76
CA GLU A 144 17.60 -6.07 17.09
C GLU A 144 17.05 -4.63 17.06
N GLU A 145 17.27 -3.91 15.97
CA GLU A 145 16.85 -2.52 15.76
C GLU A 145 15.53 -2.39 14.99
N SER A 146 14.97 -3.50 14.52
CA SER A 146 13.68 -3.52 13.84
C SER A 146 12.54 -3.38 14.85
N LYS A 147 11.54 -2.51 14.57
CA LYS A 147 10.33 -2.37 15.39
C LYS A 147 9.64 -3.73 15.59
N ILE A 148 9.64 -4.60 14.59
CA ILE A 148 8.99 -5.93 14.62
C ILE A 148 9.99 -7.04 14.99
N LYS A 149 11.30 -6.74 15.05
CA LYS A 149 12.38 -7.73 15.29
C LYS A 149 12.30 -8.92 14.33
N LEU A 150 11.97 -8.65 13.08
CA LEU A 150 11.75 -9.64 12.04
C LEU A 150 12.44 -9.20 10.73
N VAL A 151 13.23 -10.07 10.16
CA VAL A 151 13.78 -9.96 8.80
C VAL A 151 13.13 -11.01 7.94
N TYR A 152 12.53 -10.59 6.82
CA TYR A 152 11.85 -11.51 5.92
C TYR A 152 12.87 -12.39 5.17
N SER A 153 12.59 -13.69 5.12
CA SER A 153 13.33 -14.62 4.28
C SER A 153 12.90 -14.48 2.81
N LYS A 154 13.83 -14.79 1.91
CA LYS A 154 13.53 -14.77 0.47
C LYS A 154 12.51 -15.84 0.11
N VAL A 155 11.43 -15.42 -0.53
CA VAL A 155 10.38 -16.27 -1.06
C VAL A 155 10.72 -16.66 -2.50
N ARG A 156 10.48 -17.91 -2.87
CA ARG A 156 10.74 -18.44 -4.24
C ARG A 156 9.81 -17.75 -5.25
N THR A 157 10.36 -17.38 -6.40
CA THR A 157 9.63 -16.71 -7.49
C THR A 157 8.34 -17.44 -7.88
N PHE A 158 8.37 -18.79 -7.91
CA PHE A 158 7.18 -19.59 -8.22
C PHE A 158 5.98 -19.30 -7.29
N ILE A 159 6.23 -19.04 -6.00
CA ILE A 159 5.17 -18.69 -5.05
C ILE A 159 4.55 -17.34 -5.42
N PHE A 160 5.38 -16.36 -5.81
CA PHE A 160 4.87 -15.07 -6.28
C PHE A 160 4.06 -15.15 -7.57
N VAL A 161 4.38 -16.11 -8.45
CA VAL A 161 3.56 -16.36 -9.65
C VAL A 161 2.18 -16.87 -9.25
N ILE A 162 2.08 -17.85 -8.34
CA ILE A 162 0.81 -18.39 -7.86
C ILE A 162 0.00 -17.31 -7.17
N VAL A 163 0.60 -16.59 -6.22
CA VAL A 163 -0.07 -15.52 -5.48
C VAL A 163 -0.46 -14.37 -6.40
N GLY A 164 0.38 -14.07 -7.40
CA GLY A 164 0.07 -13.10 -8.45
C GLY A 164 -1.17 -13.46 -9.26
N LEU A 165 -1.32 -14.72 -9.64
CA LEU A 165 -2.53 -15.20 -10.34
C LEU A 165 -3.78 -15.05 -9.45
N ILE A 166 -3.67 -15.36 -8.17
CA ILE A 166 -4.77 -15.14 -7.20
C ILE A 166 -5.11 -13.65 -7.09
N THR A 167 -4.09 -12.78 -7.09
CA THR A 167 -4.25 -11.32 -7.00
C THR A 167 -5.02 -10.74 -8.20
N LEU A 168 -5.09 -11.45 -9.32
CA LEU A 168 -5.87 -11.02 -10.49
C LEU A 168 -7.38 -11.30 -10.36
N ILE A 169 -7.82 -12.08 -9.36
CA ILE A 169 -9.25 -12.42 -9.20
C ILE A 169 -10.16 -11.17 -9.13
N PRO A 170 -9.86 -10.11 -8.34
CA PRO A 170 -10.71 -8.92 -8.29
C PRO A 170 -10.84 -8.21 -9.64
N PHE A 171 -9.88 -8.35 -10.53
CA PHE A 171 -9.89 -7.71 -11.86
C PHE A 171 -10.97 -8.27 -12.78
N PHE A 172 -11.40 -9.52 -12.58
CA PHE A 172 -12.52 -10.11 -13.32
C PHE A 172 -13.88 -9.47 -12.97
N PHE A 173 -13.96 -8.78 -11.83
CA PHE A 173 -15.17 -8.09 -11.39
C PHE A 173 -15.15 -6.60 -11.74
N LEU A 174 -14.09 -6.10 -12.40
CA LEU A 174 -14.06 -4.74 -12.91
C LEU A 174 -14.99 -4.63 -14.13
N LYS A 175 -15.82 -3.58 -14.17
CA LYS A 175 -16.77 -3.34 -15.27
C LYS A 175 -16.11 -3.17 -16.63
N ASP A 176 -14.87 -2.69 -16.64
CA ASP A 176 -14.11 -2.40 -17.84
C ASP A 176 -12.72 -3.05 -17.76
N ALA A 177 -12.41 -3.89 -18.73
CA ALA A 177 -11.11 -4.56 -18.82
C ALA A 177 -9.93 -3.58 -18.98
N SER A 178 -10.19 -2.37 -19.49
CA SER A 178 -9.15 -1.34 -19.61
C SER A 178 -8.56 -0.91 -18.27
N PHE A 179 -9.28 -1.08 -17.16
CA PHE A 179 -8.75 -0.81 -15.81
C PHE A 179 -7.55 -1.70 -15.46
N CYS A 180 -7.36 -2.83 -16.14
CA CYS A 180 -6.14 -3.62 -16.01
C CYS A 180 -4.87 -2.83 -16.40
N PHE A 181 -4.98 -1.83 -17.28
CA PHE A 181 -3.85 -0.97 -17.62
C PHE A 181 -3.34 -0.14 -16.43
N ALA A 182 -4.14 0.04 -15.37
CA ALA A 182 -3.70 0.69 -14.14
C ALA A 182 -2.55 -0.07 -13.42
N MET A 183 -2.39 -1.36 -13.71
CA MET A 183 -1.26 -2.15 -13.22
C MET A 183 0.09 -1.61 -13.73
N ILE A 184 0.14 -1.03 -14.93
CA ILE A 184 1.40 -0.57 -15.56
C ILE A 184 2.03 0.57 -14.75
N PRO A 185 1.34 1.70 -14.45
CA PRO A 185 1.91 2.75 -13.60
C PRO A 185 2.23 2.27 -12.19
N ALA A 186 1.42 1.37 -11.62
CA ALA A 186 1.68 0.79 -10.31
C ALA A 186 2.98 -0.04 -10.28
N ILE A 187 3.23 -0.87 -11.31
CA ILE A 187 4.49 -1.61 -11.46
C ILE A 187 5.67 -0.66 -11.64
N LEU A 188 5.53 0.36 -12.51
CA LEU A 188 6.59 1.35 -12.73
C LEU A 188 6.93 2.10 -11.44
N THR A 189 5.93 2.42 -10.62
CA THR A 189 6.12 3.03 -9.30
C THR A 189 6.88 2.09 -8.36
N ALA A 190 6.52 0.81 -8.30
CA ALA A 190 7.24 -0.17 -7.49
C ALA A 190 8.70 -0.33 -7.92
N ILE A 191 8.96 -0.35 -9.23
CA ILE A 191 10.33 -0.37 -9.79
C ILE A 191 11.08 0.91 -9.40
N GLY A 192 10.47 2.08 -9.55
CA GLY A 192 11.05 3.37 -9.16
C GLY A 192 11.40 3.42 -7.68
N LEU A 193 10.47 3.03 -6.80
CA LEU A 193 10.68 2.94 -5.35
C LEU A 193 11.82 1.96 -5.01
N ARG A 194 11.87 0.80 -5.65
CA ARG A 194 12.97 -0.15 -5.47
C ARG A 194 14.33 0.46 -5.78
N PHE A 195 14.47 1.16 -6.90
CA PHE A 195 15.73 1.83 -7.27
C PHE A 195 16.04 2.99 -6.30
N PHE A 196 15.06 3.80 -5.96
CA PHE A 196 15.19 4.89 -5.00
C PHE A 196 15.72 4.39 -3.65
N LEU A 197 15.09 3.37 -3.08
CA LEU A 197 15.49 2.78 -1.81
C LEU A 197 16.89 2.17 -1.87
N LYS A 198 17.21 1.47 -2.97
CA LYS A 198 18.55 0.90 -3.18
C LYS A 198 19.63 1.97 -3.21
N ILE A 199 19.38 3.10 -3.90
CA ILE A 199 20.34 4.20 -4.02
C ILE A 199 20.48 4.96 -2.70
N LYS A 200 19.35 5.29 -2.04
CA LYS A 200 19.35 6.17 -0.86
C LYS A 200 19.82 5.49 0.41
N ILE A 201 19.38 4.25 0.66
CA ILE A 201 19.66 3.55 1.92
C ILE A 201 20.29 2.16 1.73
N GLY A 202 20.42 1.69 0.50
CA GLY A 202 21.02 0.40 0.18
C GLY A 202 20.07 -0.81 0.31
N GLY A 203 18.77 -0.59 0.59
CA GLY A 203 17.77 -1.65 0.78
C GLY A 203 16.46 -1.13 1.33
N TYR A 204 15.80 -1.83 2.26
CA TYR A 204 14.51 -1.43 2.80
C TYR A 204 14.45 -1.52 4.34
N THR A 205 13.47 -0.79 4.93
CA THR A 205 13.01 -0.92 6.32
C THR A 205 11.54 -1.34 6.34
N GLY A 206 10.99 -1.66 7.52
CA GLY A 206 9.55 -1.90 7.67
C GLY A 206 8.71 -0.71 7.23
N ASP A 207 9.16 0.50 7.56
CA ASP A 207 8.49 1.76 7.22
C ASP A 207 8.43 1.96 5.70
N CYS A 208 9.51 1.62 4.99
CA CYS A 208 9.55 1.61 3.53
C CYS A 208 8.54 0.64 2.92
N CYS A 209 8.28 -0.51 3.59
CA CYS A 209 7.26 -1.46 3.11
C CYS A 209 5.86 -0.84 3.18
N GLY A 210 5.48 -0.29 4.34
CA GLY A 210 4.19 0.38 4.54
C GLY A 210 3.99 1.53 3.56
N ALA A 211 4.97 2.44 3.46
CA ALA A 211 4.95 3.55 2.52
C ALA A 211 4.79 3.09 1.06
N SER A 212 5.51 2.04 0.65
CA SER A 212 5.44 1.52 -0.72
C SER A 212 4.06 0.98 -1.05
N VAL A 213 3.41 0.26 -0.13
CA VAL A 213 2.02 -0.21 -0.33
C VAL A 213 1.11 0.96 -0.60
N LEU A 214 1.12 1.99 0.25
CA LEU A 214 0.23 3.14 0.13
C LEU A 214 0.50 3.97 -1.13
N ILE A 215 1.76 4.23 -1.47
CA ILE A 215 2.13 4.99 -2.67
C ILE A 215 1.70 4.26 -3.95
N ILE A 216 1.97 2.96 -4.05
CA ILE A 216 1.61 2.16 -5.22
C ILE A 216 0.09 2.08 -5.36
N GLU A 217 -0.63 1.95 -4.26
CA GLU A 217 -2.09 1.92 -4.22
C GLU A 217 -2.70 3.23 -4.72
N GLN A 218 -2.19 4.39 -4.26
CA GLN A 218 -2.65 5.70 -4.74
C GLN A 218 -2.44 5.87 -6.25
N VAL A 219 -1.28 5.42 -6.77
CA VAL A 219 -1.00 5.45 -8.20
C VAL A 219 -1.96 4.54 -8.97
N PHE A 220 -2.32 3.38 -8.42
CA PHE A 220 -3.30 2.50 -9.03
C PHE A 220 -4.68 3.18 -9.13
N TYR A 221 -5.20 3.74 -8.03
CA TYR A 221 -6.47 4.48 -8.04
C TYR A 221 -6.47 5.63 -9.02
N LEU A 222 -5.41 6.45 -9.02
CA LEU A 222 -5.27 7.58 -9.94
C LEU A 222 -5.30 7.10 -11.41
N SER A 223 -4.64 5.98 -11.69
CA SER A 223 -4.61 5.39 -13.03
C SER A 223 -5.98 4.89 -13.48
N VAL A 224 -6.73 4.23 -12.58
CA VAL A 224 -8.12 3.82 -12.86
C VAL A 224 -8.98 5.05 -13.13
N LEU A 225 -8.83 6.12 -12.33
CA LEU A 225 -9.60 7.36 -12.50
C LEU A 225 -9.31 8.02 -13.86
N VAL A 226 -8.03 8.08 -14.26
CA VAL A 226 -7.64 8.63 -15.58
C VAL A 226 -8.26 7.84 -16.72
N ILE A 227 -8.27 6.51 -16.63
CA ILE A 227 -8.90 5.64 -17.65
C ILE A 227 -10.41 5.88 -17.65
N TRP A 228 -11.04 5.93 -16.49
CA TRP A 228 -12.47 6.20 -16.33
C TRP A 228 -12.89 7.54 -16.93
N CYS A 229 -12.18 8.63 -16.61
CA CYS A 229 -12.45 9.96 -17.17
C CYS A 229 -12.33 9.99 -18.70
N ARG A 230 -11.32 9.32 -19.26
CA ARG A 230 -11.17 9.24 -20.74
C ARG A 230 -12.36 8.59 -21.40
N HIS A 231 -12.95 7.55 -20.82
CA HIS A 231 -14.14 6.90 -21.37
C HIS A 231 -15.36 7.83 -21.35
N GLN A 232 -15.47 8.73 -20.35
CA GLN A 232 -16.57 9.70 -20.29
C GLN A 232 -16.43 10.85 -21.29
N PHE A 233 -15.20 11.20 -21.70
CA PHE A 233 -14.95 12.28 -22.68
C PHE A 233 -14.95 11.80 -24.14
N LEU A 234 -14.96 10.50 -24.40
CA LEU A 234 -14.97 9.92 -25.74
C LEU A 234 -16.38 9.54 -26.24
N PHE A 235 -17.39 9.72 -25.42
CA PHE A 235 -18.82 9.55 -25.70
C PHE A 235 -19.62 10.77 -25.25
#